data_659aaf86409b12586ad0e039c32169a3
#
_entry.id   659aaf86409b12586ad0e039c32169a3
#
_cell.length_a   1.000
_cell.length_b   1.000
_cell.length_c   1.000
_cell.angle_alpha   90.00
_cell.angle_beta   90.00
_cell.angle_gamma   90.00
#
_symmetry.space_group_name_H-M   'P 1'
#
loop_
_entity.id
_entity.type
_entity.pdbx_description
1 polymer ?
#
loop_
_entity_poly.entity_id
_entity_poly.type
_entity_poly.pdbx_seq_one_letter_code
_entity_poly.pdbx_strand_id
1 'polypeptide(L)'
;MKALSLFELNSLVRETLELTFSNEYWVRAEISELRVNRHCYMELVQKDSHKNGIIAKARAQVWANRWAFIKPMFEDMTHQSLAAGMQVLVKAEITFHELYGYSLNITDIDPTYTLGDIAKRRQEILRQLTQEGISTMNQELPLPRMLQRIAIISSASAAGYGDFCN
;
A
#
# COMPACT_ATOMS: atom_id res chain seq x y z
N MET A 1 -24.46 29.99 -26.86
CA MET A 1 -23.53 28.90 -26.54
C MET A 1 -24.15 27.60 -27.04
N LYS A 2 -23.39 26.74 -27.73
CA LYS A 2 -23.88 25.41 -28.18
C LYS A 2 -23.79 24.50 -26.93
N ALA A 3 -24.91 23.86 -26.58
CA ALA A 3 -24.93 22.87 -25.49
C ALA A 3 -24.15 21.61 -25.91
N LEU A 4 -23.29 21.10 -25.05
CA LEU A 4 -22.57 19.83 -25.24
C LEU A 4 -23.32 18.72 -24.50
N SER A 5 -23.29 17.53 -25.06
CA SER A 5 -23.67 16.31 -24.33
C SER A 5 -22.62 15.97 -23.30
N LEU A 6 -22.97 15.15 -22.29
CA LEU A 6 -22.02 14.69 -21.27
C LEU A 6 -20.85 13.91 -21.88
N PHE A 7 -21.13 13.10 -22.92
CA PHE A 7 -20.09 12.37 -23.62
C PHE A 7 -19.11 13.31 -24.33
N GLU A 8 -19.61 14.33 -25.06
CA GLU A 8 -18.74 15.31 -25.72
C GLU A 8 -17.87 16.06 -24.70
N LEU A 9 -18.43 16.45 -23.55
CA LEU A 9 -17.66 17.10 -22.49
C LEU A 9 -16.57 16.19 -21.95
N ASN A 10 -16.90 14.93 -21.61
CA ASN A 10 -15.94 13.96 -21.09
C ASN A 10 -14.84 13.61 -22.12
N SER A 11 -15.19 13.57 -23.42
CA SER A 11 -14.21 13.37 -24.50
C SER A 11 -13.21 14.52 -24.58
N LEU A 12 -13.66 15.77 -24.43
CA LEU A 12 -12.78 16.95 -24.36
C LEU A 12 -11.85 16.89 -23.14
N VAL A 13 -12.36 16.45 -21.98
CA VAL A 13 -11.54 16.26 -20.78
C VAL A 13 -10.47 15.20 -21.03
N ARG A 14 -10.83 14.06 -21.63
CA ARG A 14 -9.87 13.00 -21.98
C ARG A 14 -8.78 13.53 -22.89
N GLU A 15 -9.15 14.14 -24.02
CA GLU A 15 -8.20 14.69 -25.00
C GLU A 15 -7.24 15.72 -24.34
N THR A 16 -7.78 16.59 -23.49
CA THR A 16 -6.96 17.56 -22.77
C THR A 16 -5.97 16.92 -21.82
N LEU A 17 -6.38 15.87 -21.09
CA LEU A 17 -5.51 15.14 -20.18
C LEU A 17 -4.43 14.36 -20.95
N GLU A 18 -4.78 13.68 -22.04
CA GLU A 18 -3.83 12.94 -22.88
C GLU A 18 -2.77 13.87 -23.50
N LEU A 19 -3.17 15.05 -23.94
CA LEU A 19 -2.23 16.06 -24.48
C LEU A 19 -1.31 16.67 -23.41
N THR A 20 -1.83 16.87 -22.20
CA THR A 20 -1.10 17.55 -21.12
C THR A 20 -0.24 16.59 -20.32
N PHE A 21 -0.73 15.38 -20.06
CA PHE A 21 -0.10 14.37 -19.22
C PHE A 21 0.33 13.15 -20.06
N SER A 22 1.17 13.38 -21.04
CA SER A 22 1.70 12.32 -21.94
C SER A 22 2.79 11.46 -21.33
N ASN A 23 3.27 11.80 -20.13
CA ASN A 23 4.38 11.13 -19.46
C ASN A 23 3.90 10.25 -18.31
N GLU A 24 4.73 9.28 -17.92
CA GLU A 24 4.61 8.56 -16.67
C GLU A 24 5.14 9.39 -15.50
N TYR A 25 4.48 9.29 -14.36
CA TYR A 25 4.84 10.02 -13.15
C TYR A 25 5.07 9.06 -11.98
N TRP A 26 6.12 9.30 -11.19
CA TRP A 26 6.31 8.64 -9.93
C TRP A 26 5.43 9.29 -8.85
N VAL A 27 4.53 8.52 -8.27
CA VAL A 27 3.54 8.98 -7.29
C VAL A 27 3.69 8.22 -5.99
N ARG A 28 3.84 8.94 -4.88
CA ARG A 28 3.83 8.39 -3.52
C ARG A 28 2.41 8.35 -3.00
N ALA A 29 1.98 7.20 -2.50
CA ALA A 29 0.64 7.04 -1.95
C ALA A 29 0.59 5.87 -0.96
N GLU A 30 -0.48 5.81 -0.16
CA GLU A 30 -0.85 4.65 0.64
C GLU A 30 -1.91 3.85 -0.10
N ILE A 31 -1.79 2.54 -0.12
CA ILE A 31 -2.85 1.65 -0.63
C ILE A 31 -3.95 1.60 0.44
N SER A 32 -5.13 2.15 0.16
CA SER A 32 -6.29 2.01 1.07
C SER A 32 -7.08 0.74 0.82
N GLU A 33 -7.16 0.31 -0.42
CA GLU A 33 -7.84 -0.91 -0.83
C GLU A 33 -7.07 -1.59 -1.97
N LEU A 34 -7.04 -2.93 -1.97
CA LEU A 34 -6.44 -3.72 -3.03
C LEU A 34 -7.34 -4.92 -3.34
N ARG A 35 -7.65 -5.10 -4.61
CA ARG A 35 -8.44 -6.23 -5.12
C ARG A 35 -7.76 -6.82 -6.34
N VAL A 36 -7.47 -8.11 -6.29
CA VAL A 36 -6.84 -8.84 -7.39
C VAL A 36 -7.83 -9.84 -7.95
N ASN A 37 -8.18 -9.63 -9.22
CA ASN A 37 -8.87 -10.61 -10.05
C ASN A 37 -7.96 -10.96 -11.24
N ARG A 38 -8.42 -10.72 -12.46
CA ARG A 38 -7.57 -10.81 -13.65
C ARG A 38 -6.53 -9.67 -13.68
N HIS A 39 -6.93 -8.48 -13.25
CA HIS A 39 -6.10 -7.28 -13.08
C HIS A 39 -6.00 -6.96 -11.59
N CYS A 40 -5.00 -6.17 -11.20
CA CYS A 40 -4.95 -5.62 -9.86
C CYS A 40 -5.59 -4.23 -9.87
N TYR A 41 -6.60 -4.05 -9.04
CA TYR A 41 -7.26 -2.78 -8.78
C TYR A 41 -6.89 -2.33 -7.39
N MET A 42 -6.55 -1.07 -7.25
CA MET A 42 -6.23 -0.47 -5.96
C MET A 42 -6.79 0.93 -5.83
N GLU A 43 -7.01 1.33 -4.62
CA GLU A 43 -7.34 2.68 -4.26
C GLU A 43 -6.14 3.29 -3.55
N LEU A 44 -5.62 4.36 -4.10
CA LEU A 44 -4.49 5.11 -3.58
C LEU A 44 -4.97 6.34 -2.85
N VAL A 45 -4.45 6.58 -1.66
CA VAL A 45 -4.77 7.73 -0.83
C VAL A 45 -3.51 8.43 -0.35
N GLN A 46 -3.63 9.72 -0.11
CA GLN A 46 -2.65 10.51 0.63
C GLN A 46 -3.33 11.07 1.87
N LYS A 47 -2.73 10.85 3.03
CA LYS A 47 -3.19 11.39 4.31
C LYS A 47 -2.44 12.67 4.65
N ASP A 48 -3.12 13.58 5.33
CA ASP A 48 -2.49 14.75 5.94
C ASP A 48 -1.59 14.29 7.10
N SER A 49 -0.37 14.80 7.15
CA SER A 49 0.60 14.51 8.23
C SER A 49 0.15 15.02 9.60
N HIS A 50 -0.78 15.98 9.66
CA HIS A 50 -1.18 16.64 10.91
C HIS A 50 -2.62 16.32 11.36
N LYS A 51 -3.52 15.99 10.43
CA LYS A 51 -4.97 15.86 10.72
C LYS A 51 -5.57 14.49 10.51
N ASN A 52 -4.77 13.47 10.17
CA ASN A 52 -5.24 12.10 9.82
C ASN A 52 -6.36 12.05 8.76
N GLY A 53 -6.63 13.16 8.08
CA GLY A 53 -7.62 13.26 7.01
C GLY A 53 -7.03 12.82 5.66
N ILE A 54 -7.85 12.24 4.80
CA ILE A 54 -7.48 11.97 3.41
C ILE A 54 -7.53 13.29 2.63
N ILE A 55 -6.40 13.70 2.03
CA ILE A 55 -6.27 14.93 1.23
C ILE A 55 -6.26 14.67 -0.28
N ALA A 56 -5.96 13.45 -0.69
CA ALA A 56 -6.04 13.02 -2.08
C ALA A 56 -6.42 11.55 -2.17
N LYS A 57 -7.15 11.20 -3.23
CA LYS A 57 -7.61 9.85 -3.51
C LYS A 57 -7.67 9.61 -5.01
N ALA A 58 -7.19 8.47 -5.46
CA ALA A 58 -7.27 8.06 -6.85
C ALA A 58 -7.53 6.56 -6.96
N ARG A 59 -8.33 6.16 -7.94
CA ARG A 59 -8.42 4.77 -8.37
C ARG A 59 -7.21 4.46 -9.22
N ALA A 60 -6.64 3.28 -9.04
CA ALA A 60 -5.50 2.82 -9.82
C ALA A 60 -5.69 1.37 -10.25
N GLN A 61 -5.09 1.02 -11.38
CA GLN A 61 -5.12 -0.34 -11.91
C GLN A 61 -3.74 -0.74 -12.42
N VAL A 62 -3.44 -2.03 -12.29
CA VAL A 62 -2.30 -2.68 -12.93
C VAL A 62 -2.85 -3.75 -13.86
N TRP A 63 -2.56 -3.65 -15.14
CA TRP A 63 -3.01 -4.64 -16.12
C TRP A 63 -2.37 -6.00 -15.88
N ALA A 64 -3.07 -7.09 -16.21
CA ALA A 64 -2.63 -8.46 -15.92
C ALA A 64 -1.22 -8.80 -16.41
N ASN A 65 -0.85 -8.33 -17.58
CA ASN A 65 0.49 -8.51 -18.14
C ASN A 65 1.58 -7.86 -17.27
N ARG A 66 1.36 -6.63 -16.79
CA ARG A 66 2.27 -5.93 -15.88
C ARG A 66 2.24 -6.54 -14.48
N TRP A 67 1.06 -6.87 -13.98
CA TRP A 67 0.89 -7.48 -12.67
C TRP A 67 1.67 -8.79 -12.53
N ALA A 68 1.71 -9.61 -13.58
CA ALA A 68 2.47 -10.84 -13.60
C ALA A 68 3.99 -10.65 -13.38
N PHE A 69 4.54 -9.47 -13.65
CA PHE A 69 5.93 -9.13 -13.38
C PHE A 69 6.12 -8.35 -12.08
N ILE A 70 5.26 -7.35 -11.84
CA ILE A 70 5.39 -6.45 -10.68
C ILE A 70 5.20 -7.24 -9.37
N LYS A 71 4.19 -8.11 -9.30
CA LYS A 71 3.89 -8.86 -8.08
C LYS A 71 5.08 -9.73 -7.63
N PRO A 72 5.61 -10.65 -8.44
CA PRO A 72 6.73 -11.50 -8.02
C PRO A 72 7.98 -10.69 -7.67
N MET A 73 8.30 -9.66 -8.47
CA MET A 73 9.44 -8.79 -8.22
C MET A 73 9.31 -8.07 -6.87
N PHE A 74 8.14 -7.53 -6.58
CA PHE A 74 7.88 -6.85 -5.30
C PHE A 74 7.98 -7.83 -4.12
N GLU A 75 7.37 -9.01 -4.23
CA GLU A 75 7.40 -10.04 -3.18
C GLU A 75 8.79 -10.60 -2.93
N ASP A 76 9.58 -10.80 -3.98
CA ASP A 76 10.98 -11.27 -3.86
C ASP A 76 11.86 -10.24 -3.13
N MET A 77 11.73 -8.96 -3.47
CA MET A 77 12.54 -7.91 -2.86
C MET A 77 12.08 -7.52 -1.44
N THR A 78 10.78 -7.53 -1.18
CA THR A 78 10.24 -7.05 0.11
C THR A 78 9.93 -8.17 1.08
N HIS A 79 9.88 -9.43 0.61
CA HIS A 79 9.37 -10.61 1.34
C HIS A 79 7.95 -10.40 1.90
N GLN A 80 7.17 -9.53 1.26
CA GLN A 80 5.79 -9.21 1.64
C GLN A 80 4.93 -9.06 0.38
N SER A 81 3.68 -9.52 0.45
CA SER A 81 2.69 -9.23 -0.60
C SER A 81 2.14 -7.81 -0.46
N LEU A 82 1.85 -7.16 -1.59
CA LEU A 82 1.16 -5.87 -1.59
C LEU A 82 -0.18 -5.97 -0.85
N ALA A 83 -0.40 -5.06 0.08
CA ALA A 83 -1.59 -5.04 0.93
C ALA A 83 -2.03 -3.60 1.25
N ALA A 84 -3.29 -3.47 1.70
CA ALA A 84 -3.80 -2.22 2.23
C ALA A 84 -2.96 -1.74 3.44
N GLY A 85 -2.78 -0.43 3.57
CA GLY A 85 -1.96 0.21 4.59
C GLY A 85 -0.47 0.38 4.22
N MET A 86 -0.01 -0.21 3.11
CA MET A 86 1.36 -0.02 2.64
C MET A 86 1.55 1.32 1.94
N GLN A 87 2.67 1.98 2.26
CA GLN A 87 3.15 3.13 1.50
C GLN A 87 3.92 2.62 0.28
N VAL A 88 3.56 3.12 -0.88
CA VAL A 88 4.16 2.72 -2.16
C VAL A 88 4.60 3.93 -2.97
N LEU A 89 5.63 3.73 -3.76
CA LEU A 89 6.03 4.62 -4.84
C LEU A 89 5.69 3.91 -6.15
N VAL A 90 4.68 4.40 -6.84
CA VAL A 90 4.18 3.81 -8.08
C VAL A 90 4.52 4.70 -9.26
N LYS A 91 4.89 4.09 -10.37
CA LYS A 91 5.01 4.76 -11.67
C LYS A 91 3.68 4.60 -12.39
N ALA A 92 3.07 5.69 -12.76
CA ALA A 92 1.71 5.70 -13.29
C ALA A 92 1.50 6.68 -14.43
N GLU A 93 0.66 6.29 -15.35
CA GLU A 93 0.07 7.13 -16.39
C GLU A 93 -1.29 7.62 -15.92
N ILE A 94 -1.62 8.85 -16.27
CA ILE A 94 -2.96 9.41 -16.05
C ILE A 94 -3.87 8.95 -17.16
N THR A 95 -5.00 8.36 -16.79
CA THR A 95 -6.02 7.91 -17.74
C THR A 95 -7.38 8.47 -17.37
N PHE A 96 -8.19 8.74 -18.38
CA PHE A 96 -9.59 9.16 -18.22
C PHE A 96 -10.46 8.36 -19.16
N HIS A 97 -11.57 7.87 -18.64
CA HIS A 97 -12.57 7.15 -19.43
C HIS A 97 -13.94 7.85 -19.27
N GLU A 98 -14.68 8.01 -20.35
CA GLU A 98 -15.93 8.78 -20.38
C GLU A 98 -16.99 8.27 -19.38
N LEU A 99 -16.98 6.95 -19.07
CA LEU A 99 -17.89 6.33 -18.10
C LEU A 99 -17.32 6.26 -16.68
N TYR A 100 -16.01 6.00 -16.56
CA TYR A 100 -15.39 5.68 -15.25
C TYR A 100 -14.62 6.83 -14.65
N GLY A 101 -14.38 7.90 -15.44
CA GLY A 101 -13.67 9.09 -15.01
C GLY A 101 -12.17 8.89 -14.92
N TYR A 102 -11.54 9.66 -14.05
CA TYR A 102 -10.11 9.68 -13.79
C TYR A 102 -9.63 8.41 -13.09
N SER A 103 -8.51 7.87 -13.55
CA SER A 103 -7.80 6.77 -12.91
C SER A 103 -6.30 6.80 -13.26
N LEU A 104 -5.51 6.04 -12.52
CA LEU A 104 -4.09 5.83 -12.75
C LEU A 104 -3.87 4.43 -13.34
N ASN A 105 -3.12 4.35 -14.43
CA ASN A 105 -2.61 3.08 -14.96
C ASN A 105 -1.19 2.88 -14.45
N ILE A 106 -0.99 1.96 -13.50
CA ILE A 106 0.31 1.71 -12.89
C ILE A 106 1.14 0.84 -13.83
N THR A 107 2.32 1.32 -14.18
CA THR A 107 3.28 0.66 -15.05
C THR A 107 4.42 0.02 -14.27
N ASP A 108 4.75 0.54 -13.07
CA ASP A 108 5.79 0.02 -12.21
C ASP A 108 5.57 0.38 -10.73
N ILE A 109 6.24 -0.33 -9.82
CA ILE A 109 6.26 -0.05 -8.37
C ILE A 109 7.70 -0.18 -7.87
N ASP A 110 8.18 0.79 -7.10
CA ASP A 110 9.49 0.74 -6.48
C ASP A 110 9.43 0.04 -5.10
N PRO A 111 9.96 -1.19 -4.96
CA PRO A 111 9.97 -1.92 -3.71
C PRO A 111 10.87 -1.27 -2.64
N THR A 112 11.92 -0.54 -3.05
CA THR A 112 12.89 0.04 -2.11
C THR A 112 12.28 1.15 -1.28
N TYR A 113 11.34 1.89 -1.85
CA TYR A 113 10.56 2.91 -1.14
C TYR A 113 9.73 2.29 0.00
N THR A 114 9.03 1.18 -0.28
CA THR A 114 8.21 0.47 0.71
C THR A 114 9.06 -0.11 1.83
N LEU A 115 10.21 -0.71 1.50
CA LEU A 115 11.17 -1.20 2.50
C LEU A 115 11.69 -0.09 3.41
N GLY A 116 12.02 1.07 2.84
CA GLY A 116 12.43 2.25 3.59
C GLY A 116 11.36 2.74 4.57
N ASP A 117 10.09 2.77 4.15
CA ASP A 117 8.96 3.14 5.01
C ASP A 117 8.75 2.13 6.15
N ILE A 118 8.80 0.83 5.85
CA ILE A 118 8.69 -0.25 6.86
C ILE A 118 9.80 -0.13 7.91
N ALA A 119 11.05 0.07 7.48
CA ALA A 119 12.18 0.24 8.38
C ALA A 119 12.01 1.47 9.29
N LYS A 120 11.56 2.59 8.72
CA LYS A 120 11.29 3.82 9.47
C LYS A 120 10.19 3.63 10.51
N ARG A 121 9.07 3.03 10.13
CA ARG A 121 7.95 2.72 11.06
C ARG A 121 8.40 1.80 12.19
N ARG A 122 9.20 0.77 11.87
CA ARG A 122 9.76 -0.12 12.88
C ARG A 122 10.63 0.62 13.89
N GLN A 123 11.50 1.50 13.44
CA GLN A 123 12.35 2.31 14.34
C GLN A 123 11.51 3.22 15.23
N GLU A 124 10.48 3.85 14.69
CA GLU A 124 9.59 4.73 15.45
C GLU A 124 8.84 3.96 16.56
N ILE A 125 8.29 2.78 16.22
CA ILE A 125 7.62 1.90 17.19
C ILE A 125 8.61 1.47 18.29
N LEU A 126 9.82 1.04 17.94
CA LEU A 126 10.84 0.64 18.91
C LEU A 126 11.22 1.81 19.83
N ARG A 127 11.38 3.01 19.27
CA ARG A 127 11.65 4.22 20.05
C ARG A 127 10.54 4.51 21.05
N GLN A 128 9.29 4.44 20.60
CA GLN A 128 8.12 4.66 21.45
C GLN A 128 8.04 3.62 22.56
N LEU A 129 8.16 2.33 22.25
CA LEU A 129 8.14 1.24 23.25
C LEU A 129 9.26 1.40 24.30
N THR A 130 10.44 1.88 23.87
CA THR A 130 11.54 2.14 24.79
C THR A 130 11.26 3.34 25.68
N GLN A 131 10.70 4.43 25.15
CA GLN A 131 10.32 5.63 25.92
C GLN A 131 9.22 5.34 26.95
N GLU A 132 8.27 4.49 26.59
CA GLU A 132 7.19 4.05 27.50
C GLU A 132 7.64 2.97 28.50
N GLY A 133 8.89 2.49 28.42
CA GLY A 133 9.43 1.44 29.29
C GLY A 133 8.88 0.03 29.02
N ILE A 134 8.06 -0.14 27.99
CA ILE A 134 7.38 -1.41 27.68
C ILE A 134 8.40 -2.48 27.24
N SER A 135 9.47 -2.06 26.55
CA SER A 135 10.48 -2.98 26.00
C SER A 135 11.23 -3.80 27.08
N THR A 136 11.27 -3.32 28.32
CA THR A 136 11.95 -3.97 29.45
C THR A 136 11.00 -4.56 30.50
N MET A 137 9.70 -4.26 30.43
CA MET A 137 8.71 -4.70 31.42
C MET A 137 8.73 -6.22 31.69
N ASN A 138 8.93 -7.01 30.64
CA ASN A 138 8.95 -8.48 30.81
C ASN A 138 10.17 -8.99 31.55
N GLN A 139 11.28 -8.27 31.52
CA GLN A 139 12.54 -8.63 32.24
C GLN A 139 12.42 -8.43 33.74
N GLU A 140 11.53 -7.53 34.17
CA GLU A 140 11.31 -7.21 35.59
C GLU A 140 10.32 -8.17 36.26
N LEU A 141 9.63 -9.01 35.51
CA LEU A 141 8.65 -9.97 36.01
C LEU A 141 9.33 -11.17 36.62
N PRO A 142 9.00 -11.57 37.89
CA PRO A 142 9.53 -12.79 38.47
C PRO A 142 9.04 -14.01 37.70
N LEU A 143 9.93 -14.91 37.38
CA LEU A 143 9.55 -16.19 36.73
C LEU A 143 8.78 -17.05 37.75
N PRO A 144 7.57 -17.54 37.40
CA PRO A 144 6.80 -18.43 38.25
C PRO A 144 7.51 -19.80 38.36
N ARG A 145 7.44 -20.41 39.55
CA ARG A 145 8.03 -21.75 39.76
C ARG A 145 7.41 -22.83 38.89
N MET A 146 6.16 -22.66 38.49
CA MET A 146 5.41 -23.56 37.60
C MET A 146 4.59 -22.73 36.63
N LEU A 147 4.80 -22.97 35.32
CA LEU A 147 4.07 -22.28 34.26
C LEU A 147 2.68 -22.93 34.12
N GLN A 148 1.64 -22.22 34.49
CA GLN A 148 0.24 -22.67 34.37
C GLN A 148 -0.47 -22.13 33.13
N ARG A 149 0.00 -20.99 32.59
CA ARG A 149 -0.58 -20.34 31.40
C ARG A 149 0.55 -19.80 30.54
N ILE A 150 0.47 -20.08 29.27
CA ILE A 150 1.43 -19.61 28.27
C ILE A 150 0.65 -18.86 27.20
N ALA A 151 1.06 -17.63 26.92
CA ALA A 151 0.55 -16.85 25.78
C ALA A 151 1.61 -16.85 24.66
N ILE A 152 1.22 -17.19 23.45
CA ILE A 152 2.09 -17.23 22.30
C ILE A 152 1.65 -16.16 21.31
N ILE A 153 2.59 -15.30 20.94
CA ILE A 153 2.41 -14.28 19.91
C ILE A 153 3.30 -14.67 18.74
N SER A 154 2.69 -15.09 17.64
CA SER A 154 3.40 -15.53 16.45
C SER A 154 2.61 -15.20 15.20
N SER A 155 3.26 -15.19 14.04
CA SER A 155 2.54 -15.21 12.76
C SER A 155 2.16 -16.64 12.39
N ALA A 156 1.02 -16.83 11.72
CA ALA A 156 0.56 -18.14 11.26
C ALA A 156 1.56 -18.84 10.31
N SER A 157 2.43 -18.06 9.66
CA SER A 157 3.47 -18.54 8.73
C SER A 157 4.84 -18.75 9.38
N ALA A 158 5.00 -18.52 10.69
CA ALA A 158 6.26 -18.73 11.37
C ALA A 158 6.54 -20.23 11.53
N ALA A 159 7.74 -20.68 11.13
CA ALA A 159 8.13 -22.09 11.19
C ALA A 159 7.94 -22.68 12.61
N GLY A 160 8.37 -21.98 13.65
CA GLY A 160 8.23 -22.43 15.04
C GLY A 160 6.78 -22.46 15.56
N TYR A 161 5.83 -21.81 14.87
CA TYR A 161 4.42 -21.91 15.26
C TYR A 161 3.83 -23.29 14.97
N GLY A 162 4.17 -23.86 13.80
CA GLY A 162 3.78 -25.22 13.46
C GLY A 162 4.32 -26.29 14.45
N ASP A 163 5.58 -26.14 14.84
CA ASP A 163 6.22 -27.05 15.81
C ASP A 163 5.59 -26.96 17.21
N PHE A 164 5.07 -25.79 17.58
CA PHE A 164 4.41 -25.61 18.86
C PHE A 164 2.98 -26.17 18.88
N CYS A 165 2.28 -26.18 17.74
CA CYS A 165 0.89 -26.67 17.63
C CYS A 165 0.78 -28.19 17.49
N ASN A 166 1.89 -28.91 17.20
CA ASN A 166 1.99 -30.37 17.11
C ASN A 166 2.46 -30.97 18.44
#